data_195c13c41e80e68bdd370cc7e645c19d
#
_entry.id   195c13c41e80e68bdd370cc7e645c19d
#
_cell.length_a   1.000
_cell.length_b   1.000
_cell.length_c   1.000
_cell.angle_alpha   90.00
_cell.angle_beta   90.00
_cell.angle_gamma   90.00
#
_symmetry.space_group_name_H-M   'P 1'
#
loop_
_entity.id
_entity.type
_entity.pdbx_description
1 polymer ?
#
loop_
_entity_poly.entity_id
_entity_poly.type
_entity_poly.pdbx_seq_one_letter_code
_entity_poly.pdbx_strand_id
1 'polypeptide(L)'
;MDQGLNTEDAENLRQIAVSIERELDEPNPDPKLICRTDIAFHDAIAKATRNDLIVTVNEMLSKLTYGSRIRTIEQCIREHDRKYLVDIHFEILKILEERDTDAIAHTLKRSYSYWANLQMEEE
;
A
#
# COMPACT_ATOMS: atom_id res chain seq x y z
N MET A 1 -5.15 -9.74 23.98
CA MET A 1 -6.17 -9.84 22.94
C MET A 1 -5.52 -9.93 21.57
N ASP A 2 -5.99 -10.81 20.76
CA ASP A 2 -5.45 -10.96 19.41
C ASP A 2 -5.90 -9.81 18.53
N GLN A 3 -4.96 -9.03 18.05
CA GLN A 3 -5.21 -7.95 17.11
C GLN A 3 -4.84 -8.37 15.69
N GLY A 4 -4.61 -9.66 15.49
CA GLY A 4 -4.25 -10.17 14.18
C GLY A 4 -5.38 -10.03 13.17
N LEU A 5 -5.00 -10.16 11.92
CA LEU A 5 -5.92 -10.11 10.81
C LEU A 5 -6.83 -11.34 10.86
N ASN A 6 -8.14 -11.16 10.70
CA ASN A 6 -9.00 -12.33 10.58
C ASN A 6 -8.93 -12.88 9.14
N THR A 7 -9.50 -14.05 8.93
CA THR A 7 -9.42 -14.73 7.63
C THR A 7 -10.06 -13.91 6.50
N GLU A 8 -11.18 -13.26 6.79
CA GLU A 8 -11.87 -12.44 5.81
C GLU A 8 -11.03 -11.23 5.40
N ASP A 9 -10.43 -10.56 6.38
CA ASP A 9 -9.57 -9.41 6.11
C ASP A 9 -8.34 -9.82 5.31
N ALA A 10 -7.72 -10.95 5.67
CA ALA A 10 -6.55 -11.46 4.96
C ALA A 10 -6.88 -11.78 3.50
N GLU A 11 -8.03 -12.40 3.25
CA GLU A 11 -8.46 -12.73 1.89
C GLU A 11 -8.73 -11.47 1.08
N ASN A 12 -9.38 -10.48 1.69
CA ASN A 12 -9.67 -9.21 1.03
C ASN A 12 -8.37 -8.51 0.62
N LEU A 13 -7.40 -8.46 1.53
CA LEU A 13 -6.09 -7.84 1.24
C LEU A 13 -5.35 -8.58 0.13
N ARG A 14 -5.42 -9.92 0.14
CA ARG A 14 -4.77 -10.73 -0.89
C ARG A 14 -5.37 -10.41 -2.26
N GLN A 15 -6.69 -10.32 -2.35
CA GLN A 15 -7.37 -9.99 -3.60
C GLN A 15 -6.94 -8.62 -4.12
N ILE A 16 -6.81 -7.63 -3.23
CA ILE A 16 -6.36 -6.30 -3.62
C ILE A 16 -4.92 -6.35 -4.13
N ALA A 17 -4.03 -7.07 -3.43
CA ALA A 17 -2.64 -7.21 -3.87
C ALA A 17 -2.53 -7.90 -5.23
N VAL A 18 -3.35 -8.91 -5.48
CA VAL A 18 -3.42 -9.59 -6.78
C VAL A 18 -3.92 -8.62 -7.86
N SER A 19 -4.86 -7.73 -7.52
CA SER A 19 -5.33 -6.72 -8.45
C SER A 19 -4.22 -5.77 -8.87
N ILE A 20 -3.39 -5.33 -7.92
CA ILE A 20 -2.23 -4.47 -8.23
C ILE A 20 -1.28 -5.20 -9.18
N GLU A 21 -0.97 -6.46 -8.90
CA GLU A 21 -0.10 -7.26 -9.76
C GLU A 21 -0.65 -7.34 -11.18
N ARG A 22 -1.95 -7.60 -11.31
CA ARG A 22 -2.61 -7.71 -12.60
C ARG A 22 -2.61 -6.38 -13.35
N GLU A 23 -2.87 -5.29 -12.64
CA GLU A 23 -2.88 -3.95 -13.24
C GLU A 23 -1.50 -3.55 -13.75
N LEU A 24 -0.47 -3.90 -13.01
CA LEU A 24 0.91 -3.62 -13.41
C LEU A 24 1.40 -4.51 -14.55
N ASP A 25 0.77 -5.66 -14.74
CA ASP A 25 1.14 -6.60 -15.80
C ASP A 25 0.57 -6.20 -17.17
N GLU A 26 -0.33 -5.22 -17.23
CA GLU A 26 -0.87 -4.73 -18.48
C GLU A 26 0.21 -4.08 -19.35
N PRO A 27 0.09 -4.12 -20.68
CA PRO A 27 1.08 -3.50 -21.57
C PRO A 27 1.25 -1.99 -21.30
N ASN A 28 0.14 -1.30 -21.00
CA ASN A 28 0.15 0.12 -20.69
C ASN A 28 -0.55 0.34 -19.35
N PRO A 29 0.13 0.08 -18.22
CA PRO A 29 -0.50 0.23 -16.92
C PRO A 29 -0.98 1.66 -16.68
N ASP A 30 -2.15 1.79 -16.06
CA ASP A 30 -2.72 3.09 -15.72
C ASP A 30 -2.29 3.49 -14.31
N PRO A 31 -1.40 4.48 -14.16
CA PRO A 31 -0.91 4.88 -12.83
C PRO A 31 -2.03 5.32 -11.88
N LYS A 32 -3.07 5.95 -12.40
CA LYS A 32 -4.17 6.43 -11.56
C LYS A 32 -5.00 5.26 -11.02
N LEU A 33 -5.23 4.25 -11.84
CA LEU A 33 -5.94 3.04 -11.39
C LEU A 33 -5.11 2.31 -10.33
N ILE A 34 -3.82 2.13 -10.60
CA ILE A 34 -2.91 1.47 -9.66
C ILE A 34 -2.85 2.24 -8.33
N CYS A 35 -2.82 3.57 -8.38
CA CYS A 35 -2.83 4.39 -7.18
C CYS A 35 -4.10 4.19 -6.37
N ARG A 36 -5.26 4.12 -7.03
CA ARG A 36 -6.52 3.85 -6.33
C ARG A 36 -6.53 2.48 -5.68
N THR A 37 -5.97 1.48 -6.35
CA THR A 37 -5.89 0.14 -5.78
C THR A 37 -4.91 0.10 -4.61
N ASP A 38 -3.80 0.82 -4.70
CA ASP A 38 -2.86 0.98 -3.60
C ASP A 38 -3.53 1.62 -2.38
N ILE A 39 -4.29 2.68 -2.59
CA ILE A 39 -5.04 3.34 -1.52
C ILE A 39 -6.04 2.37 -0.90
N ALA A 40 -6.75 1.60 -1.73
CA ALA A 40 -7.69 0.60 -1.23
C ALA A 40 -7.01 -0.45 -0.36
N PHE A 41 -5.79 -0.85 -0.70
CA PHE A 41 -5.01 -1.78 0.09
C PHE A 41 -4.72 -1.22 1.49
N HIS A 42 -4.22 0.02 1.55
CA HIS A 42 -3.91 0.67 2.83
C HIS A 42 -5.18 0.96 3.65
N ASP A 43 -6.28 1.34 2.98
CA ASP A 43 -7.56 1.54 3.65
C ASP A 43 -8.06 0.24 4.29
N ALA A 44 -7.89 -0.87 3.60
CA ALA A 44 -8.30 -2.18 4.12
C ALA A 44 -7.49 -2.56 5.37
N ILE A 45 -6.18 -2.27 5.36
CA ILE A 45 -5.33 -2.51 6.53
C ILE A 45 -5.81 -1.65 7.71
N ALA A 46 -6.06 -0.36 7.46
CA ALA A 46 -6.50 0.56 8.51
C ALA A 46 -7.83 0.09 9.12
N LYS A 47 -8.78 -0.30 8.28
CA LYS A 47 -10.09 -0.80 8.75
C LYS A 47 -9.96 -2.10 9.54
N ALA A 48 -9.01 -2.95 9.17
CA ALA A 48 -8.77 -4.22 9.87
C ALA A 48 -8.27 -3.99 11.30
N THR A 49 -7.69 -2.82 11.60
CA THR A 49 -7.28 -2.49 12.97
C THR A 49 -8.48 -2.26 13.89
N ARG A 50 -9.65 -1.96 13.32
CA ARG A 50 -10.87 -1.59 14.06
C ARG A 50 -10.65 -0.41 14.99
N ASN A 51 -9.80 0.52 14.56
CA ASN A 51 -9.45 1.73 15.30
C ASN A 51 -9.76 2.95 14.44
N ASP A 52 -10.77 3.72 14.83
CA ASP A 52 -11.24 4.87 14.06
C ASP A 52 -10.18 5.95 13.88
N LEU A 53 -9.31 6.12 14.87
CA LEU A 53 -8.23 7.11 14.75
C LEU A 53 -7.25 6.71 13.65
N ILE A 54 -6.91 5.42 13.58
CA ILE A 54 -6.02 4.92 12.53
C ILE A 54 -6.66 5.09 11.17
N VAL A 55 -7.95 4.80 11.04
CA VAL A 55 -8.68 4.99 9.79
C VAL A 55 -8.63 6.46 9.36
N THR A 56 -8.88 7.38 10.29
CA THR A 56 -8.86 8.82 10.00
C THR A 56 -7.49 9.31 9.57
N VAL A 57 -6.43 8.89 10.29
CA VAL A 57 -5.06 9.27 9.96
C VAL A 57 -4.68 8.71 8.58
N ASN A 58 -5.06 7.48 8.30
CA ASN A 58 -4.79 6.86 6.99
C ASN A 58 -5.45 7.64 5.86
N GLU A 59 -6.71 8.06 6.03
CA GLU A 59 -7.40 8.86 5.02
C GLU A 59 -6.68 10.18 4.76
N MET A 60 -6.24 10.84 5.83
CA MET A 60 -5.50 12.09 5.71
C MET A 60 -4.19 11.90 4.96
N LEU A 61 -3.43 10.86 5.33
CA LEU A 61 -2.15 10.56 4.67
C LEU A 61 -2.35 10.20 3.20
N SER A 62 -3.41 9.47 2.88
CA SER A 62 -3.71 9.12 1.49
C SER A 62 -3.96 10.35 0.64
N LYS A 63 -4.68 11.33 1.18
CA LYS A 63 -4.93 12.60 0.46
C LYS A 63 -3.66 13.40 0.29
N LEU A 64 -2.84 13.50 1.34
CA LEU A 64 -1.60 14.26 1.30
C LEU A 64 -0.57 13.66 0.35
N THR A 65 -0.55 12.35 0.21
CA THR A 65 0.46 11.66 -0.60
C THR A 65 -0.03 11.24 -1.98
N TYR A 66 -1.26 11.60 -2.34
CA TYR A 66 -1.87 11.12 -3.60
C TYR A 66 -1.01 11.45 -4.82
N GLY A 67 -0.59 12.71 -4.94
CA GLY A 67 0.24 13.14 -6.08
C GLY A 67 1.58 12.45 -6.12
N SER A 68 2.27 12.34 -4.98
CA SER A 68 3.57 11.68 -4.94
C SER A 68 3.46 10.19 -5.20
N ARG A 69 2.36 9.55 -4.79
CA ARG A 69 2.13 8.13 -5.12
C ARG A 69 2.01 7.92 -6.63
N ILE A 70 1.22 8.76 -7.29
CA ILE A 70 1.07 8.65 -8.76
C ILE A 70 2.42 8.83 -9.43
N ARG A 71 3.20 9.82 -9.04
CA ARG A 71 4.51 10.07 -9.63
C ARG A 71 5.47 8.90 -9.43
N THR A 72 5.45 8.31 -8.23
CA THR A 72 6.28 7.14 -7.94
C THR A 72 5.88 5.95 -8.80
N ILE A 73 4.58 5.72 -8.94
CA ILE A 73 4.07 4.61 -9.77
C ILE A 73 4.48 4.83 -11.21
N GLU A 74 4.32 6.06 -11.74
CA GLU A 74 4.75 6.39 -13.08
C GLU A 74 6.24 6.14 -13.28
N GLN A 75 7.05 6.52 -12.31
CA GLN A 75 8.49 6.32 -12.37
C GLN A 75 8.84 4.83 -12.39
N CYS A 76 8.21 4.03 -11.53
CA CYS A 76 8.44 2.59 -11.49
C CYS A 76 8.07 1.92 -12.82
N ILE A 77 6.98 2.37 -13.43
CA ILE A 77 6.56 1.84 -14.74
C ILE A 77 7.59 2.19 -15.83
N ARG A 78 8.05 3.45 -15.84
CA ARG A 78 9.05 3.91 -16.82
C ARG A 78 10.37 3.19 -16.69
N GLU A 79 10.81 2.93 -15.46
CA GLU A 79 12.12 2.36 -15.17
C GLU A 79 12.10 0.83 -15.10
N HIS A 80 10.97 0.21 -15.49
CA HIS A 80 10.80 -1.23 -15.46
C HIS A 80 10.95 -1.84 -14.07
N ASP A 81 10.55 -1.07 -13.05
CA ASP A 81 10.63 -1.49 -11.66
C ASP A 81 9.27 -1.89 -11.09
N ARG A 82 8.44 -2.46 -11.96
CA ARG A 82 7.07 -2.88 -11.60
C ARG A 82 7.07 -3.94 -10.51
N LYS A 83 8.05 -4.83 -10.57
CA LYS A 83 8.17 -5.91 -9.59
C LYS A 83 8.31 -5.38 -8.18
N TYR A 84 9.00 -4.27 -8.00
CA TYR A 84 9.15 -3.63 -6.68
C TYR A 84 7.79 -3.26 -6.08
N LEU A 85 6.90 -2.67 -6.89
CA LEU A 85 5.56 -2.30 -6.42
C LEU A 85 4.73 -3.52 -6.04
N VAL A 86 4.82 -4.59 -6.81
CA VAL A 86 4.13 -5.83 -6.50
C VAL A 86 4.67 -6.43 -5.21
N ASP A 87 5.98 -6.58 -5.13
CA ASP A 87 6.65 -7.25 -4.01
C ASP A 87 6.38 -6.57 -2.68
N ILE A 88 6.35 -5.23 -2.65
CA ILE A 88 6.13 -4.51 -1.39
C ILE A 88 4.74 -4.77 -0.82
N HIS A 89 3.73 -4.91 -1.67
CA HIS A 89 2.37 -5.21 -1.20
C HIS A 89 2.27 -6.63 -0.66
N PHE A 90 2.89 -7.61 -1.33
CA PHE A 90 2.90 -9.00 -0.85
C PHE A 90 3.74 -9.16 0.41
N GLU A 91 4.82 -8.37 0.55
CA GLU A 91 5.62 -8.36 1.78
C GLU A 91 4.78 -7.88 2.97
N ILE A 92 4.03 -6.78 2.78
CA ILE A 92 3.14 -6.26 3.82
C ILE A 92 2.09 -7.31 4.19
N LEU A 93 1.48 -7.95 3.20
CA LEU A 93 0.50 -8.98 3.42
C LEU A 93 1.06 -10.14 4.24
N LYS A 94 2.28 -10.59 3.89
CA LYS A 94 2.94 -11.67 4.60
C LYS A 94 3.15 -11.32 6.08
N ILE A 95 3.63 -10.11 6.36
CA ILE A 95 3.86 -9.64 7.73
C ILE A 95 2.54 -9.64 8.51
N LEU A 96 1.46 -9.17 7.89
CA LEU A 96 0.14 -9.14 8.51
C LEU A 96 -0.38 -10.55 8.80
N GLU A 97 -0.17 -11.48 7.89
CA GLU A 97 -0.59 -12.87 8.07
C GLU A 97 0.19 -13.55 9.20
N GLU A 98 1.45 -13.18 9.37
CA GLU A 98 2.30 -13.70 10.45
C GLU A 98 2.02 -13.03 11.79
N ARG A 99 1.18 -11.98 11.79
CA ARG A 99 0.78 -11.24 13.00
C ARG A 99 1.96 -10.61 13.74
N ASP A 100 2.98 -10.19 13.01
CA ASP A 100 4.13 -9.51 13.59
C ASP A 100 3.85 -8.01 13.63
N THR A 101 3.33 -7.53 14.77
CA THR A 101 2.92 -6.13 14.91
C THR A 101 4.09 -5.16 14.83
N ASP A 102 5.27 -5.54 15.31
CA ASP A 102 6.45 -4.67 15.24
C ASP A 102 6.93 -4.52 13.81
N ALA A 103 6.96 -5.62 13.06
CA ALA A 103 7.33 -5.58 11.64
C ALA A 103 6.31 -4.79 10.82
N ILE A 104 5.02 -4.90 11.16
CA ILE A 104 3.96 -4.13 10.51
C ILE A 104 4.22 -2.63 10.69
N ALA A 105 4.46 -2.19 11.92
CA ALA A 105 4.71 -0.79 12.22
C ALA A 105 5.93 -0.27 11.46
N HIS A 106 7.00 -1.05 11.44
CA HIS A 106 8.23 -0.69 10.73
C HIS A 106 8.00 -0.59 9.22
N THR A 107 7.31 -1.55 8.64
CA THR A 107 7.04 -1.58 7.20
C THR A 107 6.15 -0.42 6.77
N LEU A 108 5.12 -0.11 7.53
CA LEU A 108 4.24 1.02 7.22
C LEU A 108 5.00 2.33 7.31
N LYS A 109 5.81 2.50 8.35
CA LYS A 109 6.62 3.70 8.52
C LYS A 109 7.58 3.88 7.33
N ARG A 110 8.20 2.80 6.88
CA ARG A 110 9.11 2.83 5.74
C ARG A 110 8.38 3.24 4.46
N SER A 111 7.17 2.72 4.24
CA SER A 111 6.36 3.08 3.07
C SER A 111 6.00 4.56 3.06
N TYR A 112 5.52 5.08 4.19
CA TYR A 112 5.15 6.49 4.26
C TYR A 112 6.36 7.40 4.14
N SER A 113 7.51 7.01 4.70
CA SER A 113 8.75 7.79 4.56
C SER A 113 9.20 7.86 3.10
N TYR A 114 9.04 6.77 2.37
CA TYR A 114 9.39 6.73 0.95
C TYR A 114 8.56 7.74 0.15
N TRP A 115 7.24 7.76 0.34
CA TRP A 115 6.36 8.71 -0.34
C TRP A 115 6.70 10.15 0.03
N ALA A 116 6.95 10.41 1.31
CA ALA A 116 7.27 11.75 1.80
C ALA A 116 8.60 12.25 1.23
N ASN A 117 9.62 11.40 1.21
CA ASN A 117 10.93 11.76 0.67
C ASN A 117 10.85 12.09 -0.82
N LEU A 118 10.09 11.30 -1.56
CA LEU A 118 9.93 11.54 -2.98
C LEU A 118 9.25 12.86 -3.25
N GLN A 119 8.25 13.22 -2.45
CA GLN A 119 7.56 14.49 -2.57
C GLN A 119 8.50 15.66 -2.27
N MET A 120 9.35 15.54 -1.26
CA MET A 120 10.32 16.57 -0.89
C MET A 120 11.38 16.79 -1.99
N GLU A 121 11.81 15.73 -2.64
CA GLU A 121 12.80 15.82 -3.71
C GLU A 121 12.30 16.58 -4.93
N GLU A 122 10.98 16.66 -5.12
CA GLU A 122 10.39 17.35 -6.26
C GLU A 122 10.13 18.85 -5.99
N GLU A 123 10.27 19.28 -4.75
CA GLU A 123 10.14 20.67 -4.38
C GLU A 123 11.46 21.40 -4.62
#